data_61b7fa8ef911ce232a6f3ee4fbf450de
#
_entry.id   61b7fa8ef911ce232a6f3ee4fbf450de
#
_cell.length_a   1.000
_cell.length_b   1.000
_cell.length_c   1.000
_cell.angle_alpha   90.00
_cell.angle_beta   90.00
_cell.angle_gamma   90.00
#
_symmetry.space_group_name_H-M   'P 1'
#
loop_
_entity.id
_entity.type
_entity.pdbx_description
1 polymer ?
#
loop_
_entity_poly.entity_id
_entity_poly.type
_entity_poly.pdbx_seq_one_letter_code
_entity_poly.pdbx_strand_id
1 'polypeptide(L)'
;GGNQNVEDTASVAKAPRKAPAAKKAAATRKTPVKKKPAARKTAAKTTGGLKTPLYKASKAEKMEFYEQMLLIRRFEEKAGQLYGLGLIGGFCHLYIGQEAVVTGLQSAIEPGKDSVITGYRDHGHMLACGIDPNVVMAELTGRSTGISKGKGGSMHMFSVEHGFYGGHGIVGAQVSLGTGLAFAHKYKEDGGVCLAYFGDGASNQGQVYESFNMAELWQLPVIYVIENNQYAMGTSVNRSSAEDQLYRRGESFRIPGMQVDGMDVLAVRGAVEEA
;
A
#
# COMPACT_ATOMS: atom_id res chain seq x y z
N GLY A 1 3.50 -67.41 -10.18
CA GLY A 1 2.97 -67.60 -11.53
C GLY A 1 2.64 -66.26 -12.17
N GLY A 2 3.19 -65.99 -13.33
CA GLY A 2 2.62 -65.04 -14.28
C GLY A 2 3.41 -63.72 -14.42
N ASN A 3 4.50 -63.80 -15.22
CA ASN A 3 5.08 -62.69 -16.00
C ASN A 3 4.03 -62.02 -16.90
N GLN A 4 4.13 -60.72 -17.12
CA GLN A 4 4.16 -60.19 -18.49
C GLN A 4 4.71 -58.74 -18.50
N ASN A 5 5.81 -58.60 -19.24
CA ASN A 5 6.39 -57.37 -19.78
C ASN A 5 5.39 -56.67 -20.70
N VAL A 6 5.43 -55.32 -20.73
CA VAL A 6 5.17 -54.57 -21.97
C VAL A 6 6.22 -53.46 -22.08
N GLU A 7 6.91 -53.57 -23.21
CA GLU A 7 8.00 -52.77 -23.71
C GLU A 7 7.57 -51.39 -24.17
N ASP A 8 8.56 -50.48 -24.03
CA ASP A 8 8.99 -49.44 -24.97
C ASP A 8 8.08 -49.00 -26.10
N THR A 9 7.87 -47.68 -26.17
CA THR A 9 7.85 -47.01 -27.48
C THR A 9 8.46 -45.62 -27.41
N ALA A 10 9.66 -45.58 -27.90
CA ALA A 10 10.38 -44.62 -28.72
C ALA A 10 9.92 -43.16 -28.81
N SER A 11 10.81 -42.33 -28.36
CA SER A 11 11.08 -40.95 -28.73
C SER A 11 11.20 -40.78 -30.25
N VAL A 12 10.48 -39.82 -30.82
CA VAL A 12 10.79 -39.25 -32.15
C VAL A 12 11.13 -37.78 -32.01
N ALA A 13 12.42 -37.49 -32.06
CA ALA A 13 12.95 -36.14 -32.19
C ALA A 13 12.65 -35.58 -33.59
N LYS A 14 11.96 -34.46 -33.70
CA LYS A 14 11.84 -33.69 -34.96
C LYS A 14 12.89 -32.61 -35.04
N ALA A 15 13.65 -32.64 -36.12
CA ALA A 15 14.69 -31.69 -36.48
C ALA A 15 14.15 -30.26 -36.74
N PRO A 16 15.00 -29.23 -36.64
CA PRO A 16 14.58 -27.84 -36.73
C PRO A 16 14.29 -27.44 -38.19
N ARG A 17 13.15 -26.78 -38.39
CA ARG A 17 12.80 -26.14 -39.66
C ARG A 17 13.59 -24.86 -39.86
N LYS A 18 14.28 -24.74 -40.99
CA LYS A 18 14.94 -23.53 -41.45
C LYS A 18 13.91 -22.42 -41.75
N ALA A 19 14.15 -21.24 -41.20
CA ALA A 19 13.38 -20.03 -41.49
C ALA A 19 13.71 -19.52 -42.92
N PRO A 20 12.73 -18.97 -43.67
CA PRO A 20 12.99 -18.36 -44.98
C PRO A 20 13.58 -16.95 -44.80
N ALA A 21 14.54 -16.63 -45.69
CA ALA A 21 15.25 -15.38 -45.73
C ALA A 21 14.31 -14.19 -46.02
N ALA A 22 14.36 -13.17 -45.20
CA ALA A 22 13.63 -11.92 -45.36
C ALA A 22 14.33 -11.06 -46.44
N LYS A 23 13.59 -10.72 -47.48
CA LYS A 23 14.00 -9.71 -48.51
C LYS A 23 13.87 -8.32 -47.88
N LYS A 24 14.98 -7.54 -47.93
CA LYS A 24 15.03 -6.11 -47.61
C LYS A 24 14.15 -5.35 -48.59
N ALA A 25 13.19 -4.58 -48.09
CA ALA A 25 12.61 -3.44 -48.81
C ALA A 25 12.72 -2.22 -47.90
N ALA A 26 13.58 -1.33 -48.25
CA ALA A 26 13.71 -0.03 -47.64
C ALA A 26 12.58 0.89 -48.13
N ALA A 27 11.73 1.34 -47.25
CA ALA A 27 10.87 2.50 -47.48
C ALA A 27 10.91 3.37 -46.21
N THR A 28 11.64 4.49 -46.34
CA THR A 28 11.71 5.56 -45.34
C THR A 28 10.35 6.26 -45.26
N ARG A 29 9.53 5.82 -44.29
CA ARG A 29 8.29 6.52 -43.95
C ARG A 29 8.60 7.53 -42.82
N LYS A 30 8.65 8.83 -43.19
CA LYS A 30 8.76 9.93 -42.24
C LYS A 30 7.53 9.88 -41.31
N THR A 31 7.71 9.51 -40.06
CA THR A 31 6.69 9.60 -39.01
C THR A 31 6.44 11.07 -38.69
N PRO A 32 5.18 11.53 -38.62
CA PRO A 32 4.88 12.89 -38.18
C PRO A 32 5.23 13.02 -36.69
N VAL A 33 6.01 14.04 -36.37
CA VAL A 33 6.34 14.44 -35.00
C VAL A 33 5.05 14.82 -34.30
N LYS A 34 4.58 14.00 -33.36
CA LYS A 34 3.46 14.34 -32.50
C LYS A 34 3.86 15.53 -31.63
N LYS A 35 3.18 16.67 -31.83
CA LYS A 35 3.27 17.83 -30.92
C LYS A 35 3.03 17.38 -29.50
N LYS A 36 3.96 17.71 -28.59
CA LYS A 36 3.76 17.53 -27.12
C LYS A 36 2.41 18.14 -26.75
N PRO A 37 1.60 17.43 -25.94
CA PRO A 37 0.41 18.04 -25.35
C PRO A 37 0.84 19.28 -24.55
N ALA A 38 0.15 20.39 -24.77
CA ALA A 38 0.36 21.59 -23.97
C ALA A 38 0.15 21.26 -22.50
N ALA A 39 1.11 21.62 -21.65
CA ALA A 39 0.97 21.47 -20.20
C ALA A 39 -0.33 22.15 -19.75
N ARG A 40 -1.27 21.36 -19.27
CA ARG A 40 -2.50 21.84 -18.67
C ARG A 40 -2.09 22.65 -17.45
N LYS A 41 -2.25 23.97 -17.49
CA LYS A 41 -2.05 24.84 -16.34
C LYS A 41 -3.00 24.34 -15.26
N THR A 42 -2.46 23.73 -14.23
CA THR A 42 -3.21 23.42 -13.00
C THR A 42 -3.59 24.74 -12.37
N ALA A 43 -4.80 25.19 -12.64
CA ALA A 43 -5.43 26.23 -11.82
C ALA A 43 -5.64 25.60 -10.45
N ALA A 44 -4.93 26.12 -9.44
CA ALA A 44 -5.24 25.82 -8.04
C ALA A 44 -6.68 26.35 -7.79
N LYS A 45 -7.64 25.45 -7.94
CA LYS A 45 -9.00 25.70 -7.48
C LYS A 45 -9.01 25.41 -5.99
N THR A 46 -9.21 26.45 -5.21
CA THR A 46 -9.61 26.38 -3.81
C THR A 46 -10.76 25.40 -3.69
N THR A 47 -10.47 24.23 -3.22
CA THR A 47 -11.45 23.19 -2.94
C THR A 47 -12.04 23.49 -1.57
N GLY A 48 -13.35 23.57 -1.47
CA GLY A 48 -14.09 23.59 -0.22
C GLY A 48 -14.06 22.23 0.47
N GLY A 49 -12.86 21.67 0.67
CA GLY A 49 -12.65 20.52 1.54
C GLY A 49 -12.77 20.95 3.00
N LEU A 50 -13.22 20.06 3.86
CA LEU A 50 -13.15 20.22 5.30
C LEU A 50 -11.74 20.67 5.66
N LYS A 51 -11.60 21.80 6.37
CA LYS A 51 -10.30 22.25 6.86
C LYS A 51 -9.82 21.20 7.86
N THR A 52 -8.70 20.57 7.55
CA THR A 52 -8.07 19.63 8.48
C THR A 52 -7.76 20.32 9.79
N PRO A 53 -8.33 19.89 10.93
CA PRO A 53 -7.98 20.46 12.21
C PRO A 53 -6.52 20.08 12.54
N LEU A 54 -5.74 21.05 13.04
CA LEU A 54 -4.40 20.75 13.53
C LEU A 54 -4.49 20.24 14.97
N TYR A 55 -3.93 19.06 15.22
CA TYR A 55 -3.81 18.53 16.56
C TYR A 55 -2.92 19.39 17.44
N LYS A 56 -3.35 19.68 18.66
CA LYS A 56 -2.59 20.47 19.62
C LYS A 56 -1.72 19.57 20.49
N ALA A 57 -0.62 19.11 19.93
CA ALA A 57 0.32 18.26 20.64
C ALA A 57 1.13 19.03 21.70
N SER A 58 1.35 18.39 22.84
CA SER A 58 2.32 18.79 23.85
C SER A 58 3.77 18.69 23.30
N LYS A 59 4.73 19.23 24.04
CA LYS A 59 6.15 19.08 23.68
C LYS A 59 6.58 17.59 23.72
N ALA A 60 6.09 16.82 24.67
CA ALA A 60 6.42 15.40 24.81
C ALA A 60 5.91 14.61 23.59
N GLU A 61 4.64 14.75 23.22
CA GLU A 61 4.07 14.10 22.04
C GLU A 61 4.78 14.46 20.73
N LYS A 62 5.19 15.75 20.58
CA LYS A 62 5.98 16.17 19.43
C LYS A 62 7.34 15.47 19.36
N MET A 63 7.96 15.21 20.51
CA MET A 63 9.20 14.45 20.55
C MET A 63 8.96 12.98 20.19
N GLU A 64 7.91 12.37 20.71
CA GLU A 64 7.53 11.00 20.36
C GLU A 64 7.24 10.84 18.86
N PHE A 65 6.49 11.78 18.28
CA PHE A 65 6.26 11.78 16.82
C PHE A 65 7.56 11.92 16.03
N TYR A 66 8.44 12.81 16.46
CA TYR A 66 9.74 12.99 15.81
C TYR A 66 10.61 11.73 15.90
N GLU A 67 10.69 11.13 17.08
CA GLU A 67 11.45 9.89 17.31
C GLU A 67 10.90 8.74 16.44
N GLN A 68 9.58 8.58 16.38
CA GLN A 68 8.94 7.55 15.56
C GLN A 68 9.21 7.77 14.06
N MET A 69 9.03 9.00 13.56
CA MET A 69 9.32 9.32 12.15
C MET A 69 10.81 9.13 11.84
N LEU A 70 11.70 9.50 12.74
CA LEU A 70 13.14 9.33 12.58
C LEU A 70 13.52 7.84 12.57
N LEU A 71 12.93 7.04 13.47
CA LEU A 71 13.13 5.59 13.49
C LEU A 71 12.75 4.95 12.15
N ILE A 72 11.55 5.26 11.63
CA ILE A 72 11.08 4.76 10.34
C ILE A 72 12.05 5.18 9.23
N ARG A 73 12.44 6.46 9.16
CA ARG A 73 13.37 6.95 8.16
C ARG A 73 14.71 6.22 8.20
N ARG A 74 15.31 6.09 9.37
CA ARG A 74 16.62 5.42 9.52
C ARG A 74 16.56 3.93 9.23
N PHE A 75 15.46 3.29 9.61
CA PHE A 75 15.20 1.89 9.24
C PHE A 75 15.14 1.73 7.72
N GLU A 76 14.37 2.56 7.04
CA GLU A 76 14.19 2.48 5.59
C GLU A 76 15.46 2.82 4.80
N GLU A 77 16.24 3.80 5.26
CA GLU A 77 17.55 4.09 4.69
C GLU A 77 18.46 2.86 4.79
N LYS A 78 18.43 2.15 5.92
CA LYS A 78 19.19 0.92 6.13
C LYS A 78 18.66 -0.22 5.28
N ALA A 79 17.36 -0.39 5.18
CA ALA A 79 16.73 -1.38 4.31
C ALA A 79 17.13 -1.15 2.84
N GLY A 80 17.11 0.10 2.38
CA GLY A 80 17.56 0.47 1.03
C GLY A 80 19.03 0.14 0.77
N GLN A 81 19.90 0.37 1.75
CA GLN A 81 21.33 -0.02 1.66
C GLN A 81 21.48 -1.54 1.54
N LEU A 82 20.80 -2.31 2.38
CA LEU A 82 20.87 -3.78 2.36
C LEU A 82 20.28 -4.36 1.09
N TYR A 83 19.22 -3.74 0.55
CA TYR A 83 18.66 -4.09 -0.74
C TYR A 83 19.65 -3.87 -1.89
N GLY A 84 20.35 -2.72 -1.89
CA GLY A 84 21.40 -2.43 -2.86
C GLY A 84 22.61 -3.39 -2.78
N LEU A 85 22.84 -4.00 -1.61
CA LEU A 85 23.86 -5.04 -1.41
C LEU A 85 23.37 -6.46 -1.76
N GLY A 86 22.10 -6.62 -2.19
CA GLY A 86 21.52 -7.92 -2.52
C GLY A 86 21.19 -8.81 -1.31
N LEU A 87 21.13 -8.24 -0.12
CA LEU A 87 20.81 -8.96 1.12
C LEU A 87 19.32 -9.07 1.40
N ILE A 88 18.50 -8.28 0.71
CA ILE A 88 17.04 -8.35 0.71
C ILE A 88 16.60 -8.85 -0.66
N GLY A 89 15.93 -9.98 -0.70
CA GLY A 89 15.43 -10.61 -1.94
C GLY A 89 14.05 -10.11 -2.35
N GLY A 90 13.73 -10.25 -3.64
CA GLY A 90 12.45 -9.82 -4.19
C GLY A 90 12.33 -8.30 -4.31
N PHE A 91 11.09 -7.79 -4.27
CA PHE A 91 10.84 -6.34 -4.25
C PHE A 91 10.94 -5.81 -2.83
N CYS A 92 11.55 -4.62 -2.69
CA CYS A 92 11.63 -3.89 -1.44
C CYS A 92 10.93 -2.53 -1.62
N HIS A 93 9.84 -2.31 -0.89
CA HIS A 93 9.03 -1.11 -0.97
C HIS A 93 9.26 -0.21 0.25
N LEU A 94 10.14 0.78 0.09
CA LEU A 94 10.48 1.71 1.16
C LEU A 94 9.34 2.69 1.46
N TYR A 95 9.14 3.00 2.73
CA TYR A 95 8.11 3.94 3.22
C TYR A 95 8.62 5.38 3.34
N ILE A 96 9.82 5.68 2.83
CA ILE A 96 10.44 7.00 2.87
C ILE A 96 9.52 8.06 2.26
N GLY A 97 9.30 9.14 3.03
CA GLY A 97 8.45 10.27 2.62
C GLY A 97 7.00 10.17 3.11
N GLN A 98 6.60 9.08 3.76
CA GLN A 98 5.25 8.86 4.27
C GLN A 98 5.22 8.69 5.80
N GLU A 99 6.32 8.98 6.50
CA GLU A 99 6.50 8.73 7.93
C GLU A 99 5.46 9.47 8.78
N ALA A 100 5.12 10.71 8.41
CA ALA A 100 4.15 11.51 9.14
C ALA A 100 2.72 10.94 9.02
N VAL A 101 2.40 10.26 7.92
CA VAL A 101 1.09 9.62 7.70
C VAL A 101 0.89 8.52 8.73
N VAL A 102 1.77 7.51 8.74
CA VAL A 102 1.59 6.39 9.66
C VAL A 102 1.75 6.80 11.12
N THR A 103 2.69 7.71 11.43
CA THR A 103 2.89 8.18 12.80
C THR A 103 1.67 8.94 13.33
N GLY A 104 1.10 9.83 12.53
CA GLY A 104 -0.08 10.59 12.93
C GLY A 104 -1.31 9.70 13.13
N LEU A 105 -1.56 8.78 12.20
CA LEU A 105 -2.69 7.85 12.29
C LEU A 105 -2.53 6.87 13.46
N GLN A 106 -1.34 6.26 13.61
CA GLN A 106 -1.08 5.30 14.67
C GLN A 106 -1.19 5.91 16.06
N SER A 107 -0.82 7.19 16.21
CA SER A 107 -0.94 7.89 17.49
C SER A 107 -2.38 8.13 17.95
N ALA A 108 -3.37 7.95 17.06
CA ALA A 108 -4.79 8.18 17.34
C ALA A 108 -5.55 6.92 17.75
N ILE A 109 -5.01 5.74 17.50
CA ILE A 109 -5.68 4.47 17.76
C ILE A 109 -5.22 3.82 19.06
N GLU A 110 -6.03 2.87 19.54
CA GLU A 110 -5.75 2.09 20.75
C GLU A 110 -5.06 0.77 20.37
N PRO A 111 -3.75 0.60 20.67
CA PRO A 111 -3.04 -0.64 20.41
C PRO A 111 -3.73 -1.84 21.07
N GLY A 112 -3.86 -2.94 20.34
CA GLY A 112 -4.50 -4.18 20.83
C GLY A 112 -6.03 -4.19 20.77
N LYS A 113 -6.67 -3.05 20.49
CA LYS A 113 -8.10 -2.93 20.25
C LYS A 113 -8.37 -2.65 18.77
N ASP A 114 -7.78 -1.60 18.24
CA ASP A 114 -7.95 -1.20 16.85
C ASP A 114 -7.14 -2.06 15.89
N SER A 115 -7.59 -2.13 14.65
CA SER A 115 -6.97 -2.94 13.61
C SER A 115 -6.33 -2.05 12.55
N VAL A 116 -5.13 -2.44 12.12
CA VAL A 116 -4.40 -1.79 11.03
C VAL A 116 -4.15 -2.79 9.90
N ILE A 117 -4.42 -2.40 8.67
CA ILE A 117 -4.15 -3.20 7.48
C ILE A 117 -3.69 -2.31 6.34
N THR A 118 -2.68 -2.75 5.58
CA THR A 118 -2.11 -1.97 4.49
C THR A 118 -1.78 -2.82 3.26
N GLY A 119 -1.32 -2.19 2.21
CA GLY A 119 -0.76 -2.82 1.01
C GLY A 119 0.68 -3.28 1.24
N TYR A 120 1.39 -3.45 0.13
CA TYR A 120 2.75 -4.01 0.10
C TYR A 120 3.85 -3.09 0.66
N ARG A 121 3.55 -1.84 1.04
CA ARG A 121 4.49 -0.87 1.62
C ARG A 121 4.23 -0.77 3.12
N ASP A 122 4.62 -1.80 3.85
CA ASP A 122 4.16 -2.05 5.22
C ASP A 122 5.21 -1.86 6.32
N HIS A 123 6.49 -1.59 5.97
CA HIS A 123 7.57 -1.45 6.96
C HIS A 123 7.27 -0.37 8.00
N GLY A 124 6.85 0.83 7.57
CA GLY A 124 6.51 1.92 8.46
C GLY A 124 5.38 1.56 9.42
N HIS A 125 4.38 0.83 8.94
CA HIS A 125 3.25 0.36 9.73
C HIS A 125 3.67 -0.64 10.80
N MET A 126 4.55 -1.60 10.44
CA MET A 126 5.12 -2.56 11.39
C MET A 126 5.81 -1.85 12.55
N LEU A 127 6.67 -0.88 12.22
CA LEU A 127 7.40 -0.09 13.22
C LEU A 127 6.48 0.77 14.07
N ALA A 128 5.47 1.39 13.45
CA ALA A 128 4.50 2.22 14.13
C ALA A 128 3.58 1.40 15.06
N CYS A 129 3.28 0.15 14.72
CA CYS A 129 2.58 -0.79 15.59
C CYS A 129 3.45 -1.33 16.74
N GLY A 130 4.70 -0.91 16.86
CA GLY A 130 5.59 -1.25 17.96
C GLY A 130 6.37 -2.55 17.80
N ILE A 131 6.44 -3.11 16.58
CA ILE A 131 7.27 -4.29 16.33
C ILE A 131 8.76 -3.88 16.31
N ASP A 132 9.59 -4.68 17.01
CA ASP A 132 11.04 -4.45 17.10
C ASP A 132 11.68 -4.34 15.70
N PRO A 133 12.42 -3.25 15.41
CA PRO A 133 13.10 -3.06 14.13
C PRO A 133 14.02 -4.21 13.74
N ASN A 134 14.63 -4.91 14.73
CA ASN A 134 15.47 -6.08 14.46
C ASN A 134 14.66 -7.25 13.91
N VAL A 135 13.42 -7.44 14.39
CA VAL A 135 12.51 -8.50 13.91
C VAL A 135 12.05 -8.17 12.48
N VAL A 136 11.73 -6.90 12.21
CA VAL A 136 11.36 -6.45 10.86
C VAL A 136 12.53 -6.61 9.90
N MET A 137 13.74 -6.19 10.29
CA MET A 137 14.94 -6.33 9.44
C MET A 137 15.31 -7.80 9.22
N ALA A 138 15.14 -8.66 10.22
CA ALA A 138 15.30 -10.10 10.08
C ALA A 138 14.37 -10.70 9.04
N GLU A 139 13.11 -10.23 9.01
CA GLU A 139 12.13 -10.65 7.99
C GLU A 139 12.58 -10.23 6.59
N LEU A 140 12.97 -8.96 6.40
CA LEU A 140 13.44 -8.47 5.11
C LEU A 140 14.64 -9.25 4.57
N THR A 141 15.53 -9.67 5.48
CA THR A 141 16.76 -10.43 5.13
C THR A 141 16.57 -11.94 5.11
N GLY A 142 15.32 -12.43 5.21
CA GLY A 142 14.99 -13.86 5.10
C GLY A 142 15.45 -14.70 6.30
N ARG A 143 15.51 -14.13 7.50
CA ARG A 143 15.93 -14.83 8.71
C ARG A 143 14.75 -15.45 9.46
N SER A 144 14.97 -16.60 10.06
CA SER A 144 13.96 -17.34 10.83
C SER A 144 13.47 -16.60 12.08
N THR A 145 14.21 -15.59 12.53
CA THR A 145 13.84 -14.70 13.64
C THR A 145 12.93 -13.54 13.21
N GLY A 146 12.66 -13.41 11.90
CA GLY A 146 11.70 -12.45 11.38
C GLY A 146 10.26 -12.79 11.76
N ILE A 147 9.36 -11.80 11.71
CA ILE A 147 7.96 -11.91 12.16
C ILE A 147 7.19 -13.01 11.41
N SER A 148 7.45 -13.19 10.12
CA SER A 148 6.91 -14.25 9.27
C SER A 148 7.95 -15.35 8.99
N LYS A 149 8.93 -15.52 9.87
CA LYS A 149 10.02 -16.49 9.80
C LYS A 149 10.88 -16.37 8.53
N GLY A 150 11.03 -15.15 8.03
CA GLY A 150 11.79 -14.83 6.82
C GLY A 150 11.13 -15.24 5.50
N LYS A 151 9.84 -15.56 5.51
CA LYS A 151 9.09 -16.01 4.32
C LYS A 151 8.25 -14.91 3.68
N GLY A 152 7.89 -13.89 4.42
CA GLY A 152 7.07 -12.76 3.95
C GLY A 152 7.88 -11.72 3.18
N GLY A 153 9.11 -11.48 3.61
CA GLY A 153 9.95 -10.42 3.04
C GLY A 153 9.35 -9.03 3.23
N SER A 154 9.58 -8.14 2.26
CA SER A 154 9.17 -6.73 2.34
C SER A 154 7.67 -6.47 2.25
N MET A 155 6.86 -7.41 1.79
CA MET A 155 5.45 -7.15 1.42
C MET A 155 4.42 -7.95 2.20
N HIS A 156 4.84 -8.89 3.04
CA HIS A 156 3.94 -9.83 3.69
C HIS A 156 4.31 -10.05 5.16
N MET A 157 4.28 -8.95 5.92
CA MET A 157 4.48 -8.97 7.36
C MET A 157 3.14 -8.83 8.08
N PHE A 158 2.98 -9.58 9.17
CA PHE A 158 1.74 -9.63 9.95
C PHE A 158 2.08 -9.73 11.43
N SER A 159 1.31 -9.06 12.26
CA SER A 159 1.41 -9.18 13.72
C SER A 159 0.05 -8.96 14.36
N VAL A 160 -0.76 -10.00 14.40
CA VAL A 160 -2.11 -9.94 14.98
C VAL A 160 -2.06 -9.54 16.46
N GLU A 161 -1.02 -9.92 17.17
CA GLU A 161 -0.76 -9.54 18.55
C GLU A 161 -0.67 -8.01 18.74
N HIS A 162 -0.13 -7.31 17.72
CA HIS A 162 -0.02 -5.85 17.71
C HIS A 162 -1.16 -5.16 16.93
N GLY A 163 -2.25 -5.88 16.61
CA GLY A 163 -3.35 -5.32 15.83
C GLY A 163 -3.03 -5.06 14.37
N PHE A 164 -1.88 -5.55 13.86
CA PHE A 164 -1.47 -5.37 12.48
C PHE A 164 -1.81 -6.60 11.62
N TYR A 165 -2.81 -6.45 10.76
CA TYR A 165 -3.36 -7.52 9.91
C TYR A 165 -2.71 -7.59 8.53
N GLY A 166 -1.56 -6.98 8.39
CA GLY A 166 -0.59 -7.27 7.36
C GLY A 166 -0.48 -6.30 6.20
N GLY A 167 0.65 -6.51 5.53
CA GLY A 167 0.94 -6.02 4.20
C GLY A 167 0.45 -7.00 3.14
N HIS A 168 -0.25 -6.48 2.14
CA HIS A 168 -0.86 -7.29 1.08
C HIS A 168 -0.26 -6.97 -0.29
N GLY A 169 0.30 -7.97 -0.97
CA GLY A 169 0.86 -7.84 -2.31
C GLY A 169 -0.20 -7.69 -3.40
N ILE A 170 -1.42 -8.21 -3.18
CA ILE A 170 -2.54 -8.05 -4.12
C ILE A 170 -3.11 -6.65 -3.95
N VAL A 171 -2.92 -5.82 -4.97
CA VAL A 171 -3.30 -4.40 -4.94
C VAL A 171 -4.80 -4.23 -4.72
N GLY A 172 -5.17 -3.51 -3.66
CA GLY A 172 -6.55 -3.24 -3.29
C GLY A 172 -7.22 -4.30 -2.40
N ALA A 173 -6.66 -5.50 -2.26
CA ALA A 173 -7.26 -6.58 -1.46
C ALA A 173 -7.44 -6.19 0.01
N GLN A 174 -6.51 -5.42 0.57
CA GLN A 174 -6.55 -4.95 1.95
C GLN A 174 -7.76 -4.06 2.25
N VAL A 175 -8.36 -3.42 1.25
CA VAL A 175 -9.55 -2.57 1.44
C VAL A 175 -10.75 -3.43 1.84
N SER A 176 -11.00 -4.52 1.10
CA SER A 176 -12.08 -5.45 1.41
C SER A 176 -11.83 -6.20 2.72
N LEU A 177 -10.57 -6.60 2.97
CA LEU A 177 -10.19 -7.26 4.24
C LEU A 177 -10.36 -6.32 5.43
N GLY A 178 -9.95 -5.04 5.30
CA GLY A 178 -10.14 -4.02 6.33
C GLY A 178 -11.61 -3.74 6.60
N THR A 179 -12.45 -3.73 5.56
CA THR A 179 -13.91 -3.67 5.73
C THR A 179 -14.44 -4.87 6.52
N GLY A 180 -13.88 -6.07 6.28
CA GLY A 180 -14.20 -7.27 7.06
C GLY A 180 -13.75 -7.19 8.51
N LEU A 181 -12.60 -6.60 8.81
CA LEU A 181 -12.14 -6.34 10.18
C LEU A 181 -13.07 -5.37 10.91
N ALA A 182 -13.46 -4.29 10.24
CA ALA A 182 -14.44 -3.35 10.79
C ALA A 182 -15.81 -4.01 11.03
N PHE A 183 -16.24 -4.89 10.13
CA PHE A 183 -17.43 -5.71 10.35
C PHE A 183 -17.30 -6.58 11.63
N ALA A 184 -16.13 -7.17 11.85
CA ALA A 184 -15.87 -7.97 13.04
C ALA A 184 -15.91 -7.11 14.31
N HIS A 185 -15.35 -5.89 14.32
CA HIS A 185 -15.45 -4.93 15.42
C HIS A 185 -16.92 -4.60 15.73
N LYS A 186 -17.68 -4.26 14.70
CA LYS A 186 -19.11 -3.97 14.86
C LYS A 186 -19.89 -5.16 15.38
N TYR A 187 -19.64 -6.36 14.84
CA TYR A 187 -20.33 -7.59 15.26
C TYR A 187 -20.04 -7.95 16.72
N LYS A 188 -18.81 -7.74 17.18
CA LYS A 188 -18.38 -7.99 18.58
C LYS A 188 -18.79 -6.87 19.53
N GLU A 189 -19.19 -5.72 19.01
CA GLU A 189 -19.47 -4.52 19.80
C GLU A 189 -18.30 -4.11 20.71
N ASP A 190 -17.04 -4.33 20.26
CA ASP A 190 -15.83 -4.06 21.04
C ASP A 190 -15.39 -2.60 20.99
N GLY A 191 -16.04 -1.78 20.17
CA GLY A 191 -15.73 -0.36 19.98
C GLY A 191 -14.41 -0.08 19.26
N GLY A 192 -13.83 -1.10 18.61
CA GLY A 192 -12.62 -0.96 17.81
C GLY A 192 -12.90 -0.38 16.43
N VAL A 193 -11.87 0.20 15.83
CA VAL A 193 -11.87 0.80 14.47
C VAL A 193 -10.83 0.09 13.61
N CYS A 194 -11.05 0.03 12.30
CA CYS A 194 -10.07 -0.46 11.35
C CYS A 194 -9.51 0.68 10.51
N LEU A 195 -8.17 0.88 10.55
CA LEU A 195 -7.45 1.72 9.60
C LEU A 195 -7.05 0.88 8.39
N ALA A 196 -7.67 1.16 7.23
CA ALA A 196 -7.40 0.45 5.98
C ALA A 196 -6.65 1.36 5.00
N TYR A 197 -5.34 1.13 4.86
CA TYR A 197 -4.47 1.93 4.01
C TYR A 197 -4.37 1.35 2.60
N PHE A 198 -4.35 2.21 1.60
CA PHE A 198 -4.09 1.82 0.22
C PHE A 198 -3.58 2.98 -0.62
N GLY A 199 -2.80 2.67 -1.66
CA GLY A 199 -2.22 3.69 -2.54
C GLY A 199 -3.21 4.27 -3.55
N ASP A 200 -2.81 5.36 -4.20
CA ASP A 200 -3.56 6.02 -5.27
C ASP A 200 -3.92 5.08 -6.43
N GLY A 201 -3.02 4.19 -6.83
CA GLY A 201 -3.31 3.18 -7.86
C GLY A 201 -4.35 2.16 -7.42
N ALA A 202 -4.29 1.69 -6.18
CA ALA A 202 -5.24 0.75 -5.60
C ALA A 202 -6.66 1.33 -5.56
N SER A 203 -6.80 2.64 -5.42
CA SER A 203 -8.10 3.34 -5.38
C SER A 203 -8.92 3.19 -6.67
N ASN A 204 -8.32 2.68 -7.76
CA ASN A 204 -9.03 2.39 -9.02
C ASN A 204 -9.58 0.95 -9.12
N GLN A 205 -9.33 0.10 -8.10
CA GLN A 205 -9.85 -1.27 -8.07
C GLN A 205 -11.36 -1.27 -7.77
N GLY A 206 -12.13 -2.11 -8.48
CA GLY A 206 -13.59 -2.22 -8.29
C GLY A 206 -13.98 -2.59 -6.88
N GLN A 207 -13.23 -3.50 -6.24
CA GLN A 207 -13.47 -3.94 -4.86
C GLN A 207 -13.40 -2.81 -3.81
N VAL A 208 -12.73 -1.69 -4.11
CA VAL A 208 -12.74 -0.50 -3.24
C VAL A 208 -14.15 0.07 -3.15
N TYR A 209 -14.83 0.20 -4.27
CA TYR A 209 -16.18 0.75 -4.33
C TYR A 209 -17.22 -0.22 -3.76
N GLU A 210 -17.03 -1.52 -3.95
CA GLU A 210 -17.84 -2.55 -3.28
C GLU A 210 -17.70 -2.44 -1.76
N SER A 211 -16.47 -2.25 -1.27
CA SER A 211 -16.17 -2.07 0.16
C SER A 211 -16.79 -0.79 0.71
N PHE A 212 -16.72 0.32 -0.01
CA PHE A 212 -17.36 1.58 0.37
C PHE A 212 -18.87 1.42 0.52
N ASN A 213 -19.51 0.74 -0.43
CA ASN A 213 -20.94 0.46 -0.37
C ASN A 213 -21.31 -0.36 0.87
N MET A 214 -20.54 -1.41 1.19
CA MET A 214 -20.79 -2.23 2.37
C MET A 214 -20.54 -1.46 3.67
N ALA A 215 -19.47 -0.67 3.71
CA ALA A 215 -19.10 0.09 4.90
C ALA A 215 -20.20 1.10 5.26
N GLU A 216 -20.68 1.86 4.30
CA GLU A 216 -21.75 2.82 4.55
C GLU A 216 -23.10 2.15 4.83
N LEU A 217 -23.46 1.13 4.04
CA LEU A 217 -24.72 0.40 4.23
C LEU A 217 -24.85 -0.17 5.64
N TRP A 218 -23.74 -0.66 6.18
CA TRP A 218 -23.71 -1.29 7.50
C TRP A 218 -23.10 -0.39 8.58
N GLN A 219 -22.76 0.86 8.27
CA GLN A 219 -22.16 1.82 9.21
C GLN A 219 -20.98 1.17 9.97
N LEU A 220 -20.01 0.67 9.20
CA LEU A 220 -18.85 -0.03 9.75
C LEU A 220 -17.80 0.96 10.27
N PRO A 221 -17.14 0.67 11.40
CA PRO A 221 -16.09 1.51 11.96
C PRO A 221 -14.77 1.32 11.18
N VAL A 222 -14.69 1.88 9.98
CA VAL A 222 -13.51 1.82 9.12
C VAL A 222 -13.11 3.21 8.64
N ILE A 223 -11.83 3.52 8.74
CA ILE A 223 -11.22 4.70 8.15
C ILE A 223 -10.38 4.26 6.95
N TYR A 224 -10.79 4.68 5.76
CA TYR A 224 -10.06 4.42 4.53
C TYR A 224 -8.99 5.49 4.30
N VAL A 225 -7.73 5.08 4.28
CA VAL A 225 -6.60 6.00 4.13
C VAL A 225 -5.98 5.84 2.75
N ILE A 226 -6.09 6.86 1.91
CA ILE A 226 -5.47 6.87 0.57
C ILE A 226 -4.11 7.56 0.66
N GLU A 227 -3.04 6.78 0.59
CA GLU A 227 -1.66 7.27 0.51
C GLU A 227 -1.36 7.70 -0.93
N ASN A 228 -1.59 8.99 -1.20
CA ASN A 228 -1.42 9.53 -2.54
C ASN A 228 0.02 10.02 -2.78
N ASN A 229 0.90 9.12 -3.14
CA ASN A 229 2.28 9.44 -3.54
C ASN A 229 2.41 9.80 -5.03
N GLN A 230 1.30 10.01 -5.73
CA GLN A 230 1.15 10.47 -7.12
C GLN A 230 1.52 9.44 -8.19
N TYR A 231 2.10 8.29 -7.84
CA TYR A 231 2.53 7.28 -8.80
C TYR A 231 2.24 5.86 -8.33
N ALA A 232 1.56 5.09 -9.17
CA ALA A 232 1.47 3.64 -9.05
C ALA A 232 2.41 3.01 -10.09
N MET A 233 3.52 2.44 -9.64
CA MET A 233 4.63 2.03 -10.50
C MET A 233 5.11 3.21 -11.35
N GLY A 234 5.02 3.15 -12.67
CA GLY A 234 5.38 4.24 -13.60
C GLY A 234 4.20 5.10 -14.05
N THR A 235 3.00 4.91 -13.48
CA THR A 235 1.78 5.61 -13.94
C THR A 235 1.36 6.66 -12.93
N SER A 236 1.32 7.93 -13.37
CA SER A 236 0.85 9.03 -12.53
C SER A 236 -0.68 9.04 -12.37
N VAL A 237 -1.17 9.60 -11.26
CA VAL A 237 -2.59 9.79 -10.97
C VAL A 237 -3.29 10.53 -12.12
N ASN A 238 -2.72 11.63 -12.60
CA ASN A 238 -3.29 12.42 -13.70
C ASN A 238 -3.44 11.66 -15.02
N ARG A 239 -2.73 10.54 -15.19
CA ARG A 239 -2.82 9.71 -16.37
C ARG A 239 -3.84 8.59 -16.25
N SER A 240 -4.14 8.16 -15.03
CA SER A 240 -4.96 6.98 -14.73
C SER A 240 -6.29 7.29 -14.07
N SER A 241 -6.48 8.50 -13.53
CA SER A 241 -7.67 8.88 -12.79
C SER A 241 -8.36 10.08 -13.42
N ALA A 242 -9.66 9.98 -13.68
CA ALA A 242 -10.48 11.08 -14.16
C ALA A 242 -10.71 12.12 -13.04
N GLU A 243 -10.92 11.66 -11.81
CA GLU A 243 -10.97 12.49 -10.61
C GLU A 243 -9.64 12.34 -9.87
N ASP A 244 -8.86 13.41 -9.80
CA ASP A 244 -7.55 13.46 -9.16
C ASP A 244 -7.61 13.83 -7.67
N GLN A 245 -8.77 14.31 -7.20
CA GLN A 245 -9.05 14.56 -5.80
C GLN A 245 -9.61 13.27 -5.16
N LEU A 246 -8.71 12.35 -4.82
CA LEU A 246 -9.07 10.98 -4.43
C LEU A 246 -9.95 10.91 -3.20
N TYR A 247 -9.90 11.89 -2.30
CA TYR A 247 -10.76 11.98 -1.12
C TYR A 247 -12.26 12.08 -1.47
N ARG A 248 -12.60 12.52 -2.69
CA ARG A 248 -13.99 12.64 -3.15
C ARG A 248 -14.60 11.31 -3.60
N ARG A 249 -13.81 10.25 -3.71
CA ARG A 249 -14.28 8.96 -4.20
C ARG A 249 -15.35 8.30 -3.33
N GLY A 250 -15.38 8.64 -2.04
CA GLY A 250 -16.41 8.19 -1.11
C GLY A 250 -17.76 8.90 -1.24
N GLU A 251 -17.82 10.09 -1.88
CA GLU A 251 -19.01 10.95 -1.89
C GLU A 251 -20.26 10.26 -2.47
N SER A 252 -20.10 9.46 -3.53
CA SER A 252 -21.20 8.70 -4.14
C SER A 252 -21.79 7.63 -3.22
N PHE A 253 -21.05 7.23 -2.20
CA PHE A 253 -21.46 6.28 -1.16
C PHE A 253 -21.80 6.99 0.16
N ARG A 254 -21.83 8.33 0.20
CA ARG A 254 -22.06 9.15 1.41
C ARG A 254 -20.95 9.05 2.44
N ILE A 255 -19.79 8.50 2.08
CA ILE A 255 -18.62 8.47 2.95
C ILE A 255 -17.92 9.83 2.85
N PRO A 256 -17.82 10.59 3.95
CA PRO A 256 -17.13 11.88 3.94
C PRO A 256 -15.64 11.65 3.67
N GLY A 257 -15.00 12.60 2.99
CA GLY A 257 -13.58 12.53 2.70
C GLY A 257 -12.91 13.88 2.87
N MET A 258 -11.66 13.88 3.29
CA MET A 258 -10.85 15.08 3.42
C MET A 258 -9.46 14.88 2.82
N GLN A 259 -8.90 15.94 2.27
CA GLN A 259 -7.51 15.98 1.83
C GLN A 259 -6.65 16.49 2.99
N VAL A 260 -5.59 15.75 3.30
CA VAL A 260 -4.68 16.04 4.41
C VAL A 260 -3.27 16.20 3.86
N ASP A 261 -2.49 17.15 4.41
CA ASP A 261 -1.06 17.23 4.16
C ASP A 261 -0.36 16.06 4.87
N GLY A 262 0.00 15.04 4.12
CA GLY A 262 0.70 13.86 4.63
C GLY A 262 2.15 14.10 5.07
N MET A 263 2.66 15.33 4.92
CA MET A 263 3.98 15.73 5.44
C MET A 263 3.90 16.39 6.82
N ASP A 264 2.68 16.72 7.29
CA ASP A 264 2.44 17.30 8.60
C ASP A 264 1.75 16.30 9.53
N VAL A 265 2.50 15.74 10.47
CA VAL A 265 2.01 14.75 11.45
C VAL A 265 0.86 15.27 12.30
N LEU A 266 0.82 16.59 12.60
CA LEU A 266 -0.24 17.20 13.40
C LEU A 266 -1.54 17.36 12.59
N ALA A 267 -1.42 17.62 11.29
CA ALA A 267 -2.56 17.62 10.38
C ALA A 267 -3.13 16.21 10.23
N VAL A 268 -2.27 15.20 10.06
CA VAL A 268 -2.69 13.80 9.96
C VAL A 268 -3.37 13.34 11.25
N ARG A 269 -2.77 13.62 12.41
CA ARG A 269 -3.35 13.28 13.72
C ARG A 269 -4.71 13.94 13.94
N GLY A 270 -4.84 15.23 13.60
CA GLY A 270 -6.12 15.94 13.71
C GLY A 270 -7.20 15.41 12.78
N ALA A 271 -6.82 15.00 11.57
CA ALA A 271 -7.74 14.43 10.61
C ALA A 271 -8.32 13.07 11.06
N VAL A 272 -7.50 12.21 11.64
CA VAL A 272 -7.98 10.90 12.11
C VAL A 272 -8.84 11.00 13.38
N GLU A 273 -8.61 12.03 14.22
CA GLU A 273 -9.49 12.29 15.36
C GLU A 273 -10.88 12.78 14.94
N GLU A 274 -10.97 13.48 13.79
CA GLU A 274 -12.24 13.94 13.24
C GLU A 274 -13.01 12.79 12.57
N ALA A 275 -12.29 11.83 11.98
CA ALA A 275 -12.88 10.72 11.22
C ALA A 275 -13.43 9.62 12.12
#